data_8c75eca3ba953a6bcbc4175b4a5fced6
#
_entry.id   8c75eca3ba953a6bcbc4175b4a5fced6
#
_cell.length_a   1.000
_cell.length_b   1.000
_cell.length_c   1.000
_cell.angle_alpha   90.00
_cell.angle_beta   90.00
_cell.angle_gamma   90.00
#
_symmetry.space_group_name_H-M   'P 1'
#
loop_
_entity.id
_entity.type
_entity.pdbx_description
1 polymer ?
#
loop_
_entity_poly.entity_id
_entity_poly.type
_entity_poly.pdbx_seq_one_letter_code
_entity_poly.pdbx_strand_id
1 'polypeptide(L)'
;YSSFIFVPPPFAAESVIEASYAGIKVVVCITEGVPVHDMVKVKKVVDQNGTRLIGPNCPGIITVDECKLGIMPGFICKKGNIGVISKSGTLTYEAIAQLENVGLGQTTAIGIGGDPIIGTTMKDCIELFEADPDTKGIVVIGEIGGQMEIEAARWAKDNVSKPMVGF
;
A
#
# COMPACT_ATOMS: atom_id res chain seq x y z
N TYR A 1 7.71 -7.17 -14.27
CA TYR A 1 6.86 -8.30 -13.82
C TYR A 1 6.47 -8.09 -12.37
N SER A 2 5.25 -8.53 -12.00
CA SER A 2 4.71 -8.48 -10.66
C SER A 2 4.19 -9.85 -10.24
N SER A 3 4.11 -10.09 -8.93
CA SER A 3 3.52 -11.29 -8.35
C SER A 3 2.41 -10.93 -7.38
N PHE A 4 1.37 -11.73 -7.38
CA PHE A 4 0.22 -11.59 -6.50
C PHE A 4 0.11 -12.87 -5.66
N ILE A 5 0.25 -12.72 -4.33
CA ILE A 5 0.30 -13.84 -3.39
C ILE A 5 -1.00 -13.89 -2.60
N PHE A 6 -1.70 -15.01 -2.76
CA PHE A 6 -2.98 -15.30 -2.14
C PHE A 6 -3.03 -16.77 -1.67
N VAL A 7 -2.00 -17.16 -0.93
CA VAL A 7 -1.86 -18.51 -0.37
C VAL A 7 -2.15 -18.51 1.12
N PRO A 8 -2.45 -19.66 1.74
CA PRO A 8 -2.63 -19.73 3.19
C PRO A 8 -1.42 -19.19 3.98
N PRO A 9 -1.63 -18.65 5.21
CA PRO A 9 -0.59 -17.98 5.98
C PRO A 9 0.74 -18.74 6.14
N PRO A 10 0.76 -20.06 6.36
CA PRO A 10 2.02 -20.79 6.52
C PRO A 10 2.93 -20.78 5.29
N PHE A 11 2.38 -20.50 4.10
CA PHE A 11 3.10 -20.53 2.83
C PHE A 11 3.40 -19.12 2.28
N ALA A 12 2.81 -18.09 2.86
CA ALA A 12 2.89 -16.72 2.31
C ALA A 12 4.31 -16.16 2.35
N ALA A 13 5.01 -16.33 3.47
CA ALA A 13 6.38 -15.83 3.62
C ALA A 13 7.34 -16.47 2.60
N GLU A 14 7.30 -17.78 2.43
CA GLU A 14 8.13 -18.47 1.44
C GLU A 14 7.80 -18.03 0.01
N SER A 15 6.52 -17.87 -0.32
CA SER A 15 6.09 -17.40 -1.64
C SER A 15 6.60 -15.99 -1.96
N VAL A 16 6.62 -15.07 -0.98
CA VAL A 16 7.22 -13.73 -1.15
C VAL A 16 8.72 -13.83 -1.39
N ILE A 17 9.41 -14.64 -0.59
CA ILE A 17 10.88 -14.86 -0.70
C ILE A 17 11.22 -15.42 -2.07
N GLU A 18 10.50 -16.45 -2.52
CA GLU A 18 10.68 -17.06 -3.84
C GLU A 18 10.50 -16.06 -4.97
N ALA A 19 9.41 -15.28 -4.94
CA ALA A 19 9.17 -14.23 -5.93
C ALA A 19 10.29 -13.16 -5.94
N SER A 20 10.80 -12.82 -4.77
CA SER A 20 11.90 -11.87 -4.63
C SER A 20 13.22 -12.41 -5.22
N TYR A 21 13.55 -13.66 -4.95
CA TYR A 21 14.73 -14.31 -5.56
C TYR A 21 14.59 -14.53 -7.07
N ALA A 22 13.37 -14.71 -7.56
CA ALA A 22 13.09 -14.74 -9.00
C ALA A 22 13.22 -13.37 -9.70
N GLY A 23 13.58 -12.31 -8.96
CA GLY A 23 13.78 -10.97 -9.50
C GLY A 23 12.50 -10.20 -9.76
N ILE A 24 11.38 -10.62 -9.19
CA ILE A 24 10.10 -9.90 -9.28
C ILE A 24 10.22 -8.55 -8.55
N LYS A 25 9.90 -7.46 -9.25
CA LYS A 25 10.09 -6.11 -8.70
C LYS A 25 8.98 -5.65 -7.79
N VAL A 26 7.75 -6.09 -8.03
CA VAL A 26 6.57 -5.75 -7.22
C VAL A 26 5.86 -7.03 -6.81
N VAL A 27 5.74 -7.22 -5.50
CA VAL A 27 5.00 -8.34 -4.91
C VAL A 27 3.88 -7.79 -4.04
N VAL A 28 2.67 -8.28 -4.25
CA VAL A 28 1.51 -7.94 -3.41
C VAL A 28 1.08 -9.19 -2.66
N CYS A 29 1.12 -9.14 -1.33
CA CYS A 29 0.69 -10.22 -0.46
C CYS A 29 -0.59 -9.84 0.27
N ILE A 30 -1.70 -10.51 -0.08
CA ILE A 30 -3.02 -10.27 0.50
C ILE A 30 -3.18 -11.00 1.83
N THR A 31 -2.51 -12.11 1.98
CA THR A 31 -2.68 -13.07 3.08
C THR A 31 -2.61 -12.37 4.45
N GLU A 32 -3.62 -12.59 5.25
CA GLU A 32 -3.67 -12.23 6.68
C GLU A 32 -3.10 -13.37 7.53
N GLY A 33 -2.57 -13.04 8.71
CA GLY A 33 -2.09 -14.03 9.69
C GLY A 33 -0.71 -14.60 9.40
N VAL A 34 0.10 -13.92 8.60
CA VAL A 34 1.51 -14.29 8.42
C VAL A 34 2.26 -14.03 9.72
N PRO A 35 3.02 -15.02 10.27
CA PRO A 35 3.73 -14.83 11.52
C PRO A 35 4.73 -13.67 11.46
N VAL A 36 4.74 -12.82 12.48
CA VAL A 36 5.62 -11.64 12.56
C VAL A 36 7.09 -12.02 12.38
N HIS A 37 7.51 -13.12 12.99
CA HIS A 37 8.89 -13.60 12.90
C HIS A 37 9.28 -14.02 11.47
N ASP A 38 8.35 -14.52 10.67
CA ASP A 38 8.59 -14.83 9.26
C ASP A 38 8.68 -13.53 8.45
N MET A 39 7.88 -12.53 8.79
CA MET A 39 7.95 -11.21 8.15
C MET A 39 9.27 -10.48 8.38
N VAL A 40 9.96 -10.72 9.50
CA VAL A 40 11.34 -10.21 9.71
C VAL A 40 12.28 -10.74 8.64
N LYS A 41 12.19 -12.03 8.33
CA LYS A 41 13.01 -12.66 7.26
C LYS A 41 12.62 -12.12 5.88
N VAL A 42 11.32 -12.08 5.60
CA VAL A 42 10.78 -11.55 4.35
C VAL A 42 11.28 -10.13 4.10
N LYS A 43 11.13 -9.24 5.09
CA LYS A 43 11.55 -7.84 4.96
C LYS A 43 13.02 -7.71 4.60
N LYS A 44 13.89 -8.48 5.26
CA LYS A 44 15.32 -8.52 4.95
C LYS A 44 15.59 -8.93 3.51
N VAL A 45 14.93 -9.98 3.01
CA VAL A 45 15.14 -10.49 1.66
C VAL A 45 14.64 -9.52 0.59
N VAL A 46 13.43 -8.96 0.76
CA VAL A 46 12.87 -8.04 -0.23
C VAL A 46 13.67 -6.75 -0.31
N ASP A 47 14.18 -6.25 0.82
CA ASP A 47 15.04 -5.06 0.85
C ASP A 47 16.39 -5.33 0.17
N GLN A 48 17.01 -6.48 0.41
CA GLN A 48 18.27 -6.87 -0.23
C GLN A 48 18.15 -7.03 -1.74
N ASN A 49 17.03 -7.56 -2.22
CA ASN A 49 16.82 -7.84 -3.64
C ASN A 49 16.17 -6.65 -4.40
N GLY A 50 15.85 -5.57 -3.71
CA GLY A 50 15.15 -4.42 -4.29
C GLY A 50 13.74 -4.76 -4.79
N THR A 51 13.06 -5.70 -4.12
CA THR A 51 11.67 -6.05 -4.36
C THR A 51 10.78 -5.15 -3.51
N ARG A 52 9.82 -4.46 -4.13
CA ARG A 52 8.79 -3.72 -3.41
C ARG A 52 7.66 -4.66 -3.01
N LEU A 53 7.52 -4.91 -1.72
CA LEU A 53 6.42 -5.70 -1.16
C LEU A 53 5.30 -4.77 -0.68
N ILE A 54 4.06 -5.03 -1.06
CA ILE A 54 2.84 -4.42 -0.55
C ILE A 54 2.11 -5.46 0.29
N GLY A 55 1.77 -5.13 1.51
CA GLY A 55 1.27 -6.06 2.53
C GLY A 55 2.37 -6.65 3.40
N PRO A 56 2.09 -7.75 4.12
CA PRO A 56 0.90 -8.63 4.05
C PRO A 56 -0.37 -7.98 4.63
N ASN A 57 -1.45 -8.77 4.68
CA ASN A 57 -2.75 -8.36 5.24
C ASN A 57 -3.26 -7.04 4.63
N CYS A 58 -3.36 -7.00 3.32
CA CYS A 58 -3.72 -5.79 2.58
C CYS A 58 -4.69 -6.10 1.43
N PRO A 59 -5.45 -5.10 0.96
CA PRO A 59 -6.30 -5.27 -0.22
C PRO A 59 -5.53 -5.13 -1.55
N GLY A 60 -4.25 -4.75 -1.50
CA GLY A 60 -3.41 -4.56 -2.67
C GLY A 60 -3.35 -3.12 -3.18
N ILE A 61 -3.16 -2.96 -4.46
CA ILE A 61 -2.99 -1.67 -5.14
C ILE A 61 -3.82 -1.61 -6.42
N ILE A 62 -4.36 -0.44 -6.72
CA ILE A 62 -4.99 -0.13 -7.99
C ILE A 62 -4.53 1.24 -8.49
N THR A 63 -3.99 1.31 -9.70
CA THR A 63 -3.83 2.53 -10.47
C THR A 63 -4.96 2.58 -11.48
N VAL A 64 -5.83 3.56 -11.33
CA VAL A 64 -7.13 3.58 -12.02
C VAL A 64 -6.96 3.66 -13.53
N ASP A 65 -7.69 2.82 -14.26
CA ASP A 65 -7.64 2.63 -15.72
C ASP A 65 -6.31 2.07 -16.26
N GLU A 66 -5.39 1.65 -15.39
CA GLU A 66 -4.09 1.13 -15.80
C GLU A 66 -3.82 -0.29 -15.30
N CYS A 67 -3.79 -0.50 -13.98
CA CYS A 67 -3.40 -1.79 -13.40
C CYS A 67 -4.02 -2.01 -12.03
N LYS A 68 -4.39 -3.25 -11.76
CA LYS A 68 -4.81 -3.71 -10.43
C LYS A 68 -4.04 -4.97 -10.03
N LEU A 69 -3.47 -4.94 -8.84
CA LEU A 69 -2.88 -6.11 -8.16
C LEU A 69 -3.50 -6.22 -6.77
N GLY A 70 -4.43 -7.13 -6.61
CA GLY A 70 -5.14 -7.32 -5.35
C GLY A 70 -6.64 -7.50 -5.50
N ILE A 71 -7.34 -7.34 -4.39
CA ILE A 71 -8.78 -7.62 -4.25
C ILE A 71 -9.66 -6.37 -4.23
N MET A 72 -9.09 -5.17 -4.32
CA MET A 72 -9.87 -3.93 -4.39
C MET A 72 -10.88 -4.00 -5.53
N PRO A 73 -12.18 -3.68 -5.28
CA PRO A 73 -13.17 -3.67 -6.35
C PRO A 73 -12.95 -2.46 -7.27
N GLY A 74 -12.53 -2.73 -8.50
CA GLY A 74 -12.20 -1.66 -9.47
C GLY A 74 -13.38 -0.74 -9.82
N PHE A 75 -14.61 -1.22 -9.68
CA PHE A 75 -15.81 -0.44 -9.99
C PHE A 75 -16.10 0.72 -9.03
N ILE A 76 -15.46 0.73 -7.84
CA ILE A 76 -15.58 1.84 -6.89
C ILE A 76 -14.57 2.96 -7.15
N CYS A 77 -13.63 2.75 -8.08
CA CYS A 77 -12.56 3.72 -8.36
C CYS A 77 -12.87 4.48 -9.65
N LYS A 78 -12.69 5.78 -9.63
CA LYS A 78 -12.70 6.63 -10.82
C LYS A 78 -11.36 7.31 -10.99
N LYS A 79 -10.93 7.45 -12.24
CA LYS A 79 -9.70 8.18 -12.55
C LYS A 79 -9.80 9.63 -12.12
N GLY A 80 -8.77 10.10 -11.42
CA GLY A 80 -8.67 11.46 -10.92
C GLY A 80 -7.24 11.78 -10.50
N ASN A 81 -7.09 12.56 -9.46
CA ASN A 81 -5.80 13.12 -9.05
C ASN A 81 -5.47 12.95 -7.55
N ILE A 82 -6.19 12.08 -6.85
CA ILE A 82 -5.95 11.82 -5.42
C ILE A 82 -5.23 10.48 -5.23
N GLY A 83 -4.11 10.50 -4.55
CA GLY A 83 -3.45 9.31 -4.03
C GLY A 83 -4.09 8.88 -2.71
N VAL A 84 -4.40 7.60 -2.54
CA VAL A 84 -4.98 7.06 -1.31
C VAL A 84 -4.04 6.02 -0.71
N ILE A 85 -3.67 6.19 0.55
CA ILE A 85 -2.84 5.25 1.32
C ILE A 85 -3.63 4.81 2.54
N SER A 86 -3.74 3.51 2.77
CA SER A 86 -4.53 3.01 3.90
C SER A 86 -3.93 1.76 4.53
N LYS A 87 -3.97 1.71 5.86
CA LYS A 87 -3.74 0.49 6.64
C LYS A 87 -4.98 -0.39 6.73
N SER A 88 -6.17 0.21 6.62
CA SER A 88 -7.45 -0.47 6.71
C SER A 88 -7.99 -0.88 5.35
N GLY A 89 -8.38 -2.15 5.19
CA GLY A 89 -9.05 -2.63 3.97
C GLY A 89 -10.42 -1.96 3.78
N THR A 90 -11.26 -1.99 4.80
CA THR A 90 -12.64 -1.49 4.74
C THR A 90 -12.71 0.03 4.56
N LEU A 91 -11.95 0.78 5.36
CA LEU A 91 -11.94 2.25 5.27
C LEU A 91 -11.36 2.75 3.95
N THR A 92 -10.50 1.98 3.30
CA THR A 92 -10.04 2.29 1.93
C THR A 92 -11.20 2.43 0.97
N TYR A 93 -12.13 1.47 0.99
CA TYR A 93 -13.27 1.46 0.09
C TYR A 93 -14.25 2.60 0.38
N GLU A 94 -14.48 2.88 1.66
CA GLU A 94 -15.32 4.00 2.09
C GLU A 94 -14.72 5.35 1.66
N ALA A 95 -13.44 5.56 1.87
CA ALA A 95 -12.77 6.79 1.48
C ALA A 95 -12.81 7.01 -0.05
N ILE A 96 -12.58 5.95 -0.82
CA ILE A 96 -12.68 6.00 -2.29
C ILE A 96 -14.10 6.40 -2.71
N ALA A 97 -15.13 5.78 -2.13
CA ALA A 97 -16.51 6.09 -2.44
C ALA A 97 -16.89 7.54 -2.06
N GLN A 98 -16.42 8.04 -0.91
CA GLN A 98 -16.66 9.42 -0.49
C GLN A 98 -15.96 10.43 -1.41
N LEU A 99 -14.73 10.17 -1.84
CA LEU A 99 -14.01 10.99 -2.80
C LEU A 99 -14.76 11.06 -4.13
N GLU A 100 -15.27 9.92 -4.62
CA GLU A 100 -16.08 9.87 -5.83
C GLU A 100 -17.35 10.72 -5.73
N ASN A 101 -18.05 10.67 -4.59
CA ASN A 101 -19.28 11.43 -4.37
C ASN A 101 -19.08 12.95 -4.43
N VAL A 102 -17.86 13.44 -4.17
CA VAL A 102 -17.50 14.85 -4.29
C VAL A 102 -16.75 15.18 -5.58
N GLY A 103 -16.72 14.25 -6.53
CA GLY A 103 -16.10 14.45 -7.85
C GLY A 103 -14.57 14.35 -7.86
N LEU A 104 -13.97 13.80 -6.79
CA LEU A 104 -12.53 13.54 -6.70
C LEU A 104 -12.25 12.08 -6.99
N GLY A 105 -11.56 11.81 -8.09
CA GLY A 105 -11.10 10.46 -8.44
C GLY A 105 -9.67 10.19 -7.97
N GLN A 106 -9.25 8.94 -8.10
CA GLN A 106 -7.93 8.50 -7.66
C GLN A 106 -6.94 8.37 -8.81
N THR A 107 -5.66 8.71 -8.58
CA THR A 107 -4.56 8.22 -9.39
C THR A 107 -4.30 6.77 -9.05
N THR A 108 -3.95 6.53 -7.79
CA THR A 108 -3.66 5.20 -7.26
C THR A 108 -4.19 5.09 -5.84
N ALA A 109 -4.76 3.95 -5.49
CA ALA A 109 -5.09 3.58 -4.13
C ALA A 109 -4.23 2.38 -3.69
N ILE A 110 -3.58 2.50 -2.53
CA ILE A 110 -2.69 1.50 -1.97
C ILE A 110 -3.18 1.12 -0.58
N GLY A 111 -3.50 -0.17 -0.38
CA GLY A 111 -3.64 -0.73 0.95
C GLY A 111 -2.32 -1.33 1.39
N ILE A 112 -1.70 -0.77 2.40
CA ILE A 112 -0.37 -1.18 2.85
C ILE A 112 -0.39 -2.32 3.86
N GLY A 113 -1.56 -2.59 4.45
CA GLY A 113 -1.75 -3.60 5.49
C GLY A 113 -1.64 -3.06 6.92
N GLY A 114 -2.31 -3.77 7.84
CA GLY A 114 -2.35 -3.41 9.27
C GLY A 114 -1.35 -4.17 10.14
N ASP A 115 -0.55 -5.07 9.58
CA ASP A 115 0.38 -5.90 10.35
C ASP A 115 1.55 -5.07 10.91
N PRO A 116 2.18 -5.51 12.02
CA PRO A 116 3.31 -4.80 12.64
C PRO A 116 4.53 -4.67 11.71
N ILE A 117 4.75 -5.65 10.84
CA ILE A 117 5.83 -5.64 9.85
C ILE A 117 5.22 -5.78 8.46
N ILE A 118 5.30 -4.72 7.69
CA ILE A 118 4.83 -4.65 6.31
C ILE A 118 5.98 -4.31 5.37
N GLY A 119 5.79 -4.58 4.08
CA GLY A 119 6.82 -4.35 3.07
C GLY A 119 7.03 -2.87 2.79
N THR A 120 6.01 -2.19 2.28
CA THR A 120 6.02 -0.77 1.91
C THR A 120 5.33 0.03 3.00
N THR A 121 6.02 1.02 3.56
CA THR A 121 5.49 1.84 4.66
C THR A 121 4.62 2.99 4.15
N MET A 122 3.89 3.63 5.07
CA MET A 122 3.10 4.82 4.77
C MET A 122 3.99 5.96 4.23
N LYS A 123 5.16 6.15 4.82
CA LYS A 123 6.14 7.12 4.36
C LYS A 123 6.59 6.84 2.91
N ASP A 124 6.93 5.58 2.60
CA ASP A 124 7.34 5.19 1.25
C ASP A 124 6.27 5.52 0.21
N CYS A 125 4.99 5.30 0.56
CA CYS A 125 3.88 5.63 -0.33
C CYS A 125 3.71 7.14 -0.51
N ILE A 126 3.87 7.94 0.55
CA ILE A 126 3.81 9.40 0.47
C ILE A 126 4.94 9.93 -0.43
N GLU A 127 6.16 9.40 -0.31
CA GLU A 127 7.27 9.76 -1.20
C GLU A 127 6.94 9.51 -2.67
N LEU A 128 6.34 8.35 -2.97
CA LEU A 128 5.93 8.00 -4.33
C LEU A 128 4.84 8.95 -4.85
N PHE A 129 3.84 9.28 -4.04
CA PHE A 129 2.79 10.21 -4.45
C PHE A 129 3.27 11.66 -4.57
N GLU A 130 4.22 12.08 -3.75
CA GLU A 130 4.85 13.41 -3.91
C GLU A 130 5.60 13.50 -5.24
N ALA A 131 6.30 12.44 -5.63
CA ALA A 131 7.04 12.37 -6.90
C ALA A 131 6.13 12.19 -8.13
N ASP A 132 4.91 11.70 -7.96
CA ASP A 132 3.99 11.45 -9.07
C ASP A 132 3.36 12.76 -9.59
N PRO A 133 3.59 13.17 -10.84
CA PRO A 133 3.05 14.41 -11.38
C PRO A 133 1.51 14.42 -11.53
N ASP A 134 0.89 13.25 -11.62
CA ASP A 134 -0.56 13.12 -11.79
C ASP A 134 -1.30 13.21 -10.45
N THR A 135 -0.65 12.87 -9.35
CA THR A 135 -1.22 13.03 -7.99
C THR A 135 -1.13 14.47 -7.53
N LYS A 136 -2.26 15.08 -7.18
CA LYS A 136 -2.38 16.48 -6.71
C LYS A 136 -2.76 16.61 -5.24
N GLY A 137 -3.19 15.55 -4.61
CA GLY A 137 -3.51 15.50 -3.19
C GLY A 137 -3.40 14.07 -2.67
N ILE A 138 -3.20 13.92 -1.36
CA ILE A 138 -2.96 12.63 -0.72
C ILE A 138 -3.93 12.44 0.45
N VAL A 139 -4.62 11.32 0.48
CA VAL A 139 -5.43 10.87 1.61
C VAL A 139 -4.72 9.72 2.30
N VAL A 140 -4.53 9.84 3.60
CA VAL A 140 -3.85 8.85 4.43
C VAL A 140 -4.80 8.33 5.50
N ILE A 141 -4.98 7.02 5.56
CA ILE A 141 -5.80 6.36 6.57
C ILE A 141 -4.90 5.48 7.43
N GLY A 142 -4.74 5.89 8.69
CA GLY A 142 -3.93 5.20 9.68
C GLY A 142 -4.75 4.31 10.61
N GLU A 143 -4.11 3.93 11.71
CA GLU A 143 -4.71 3.21 12.82
C GLU A 143 -4.20 3.79 14.15
N ILE A 144 -5.03 3.72 15.18
CA ILE A 144 -4.66 4.24 16.50
C ILE A 144 -3.49 3.43 17.09
N GLY A 145 -2.46 4.12 17.57
CA GLY A 145 -1.38 3.54 18.37
C GLY A 145 -0.11 3.16 17.63
N GLY A 146 0.01 3.47 16.33
CA GLY A 146 1.21 3.18 15.53
C GLY A 146 2.28 4.27 15.58
N GLN A 147 3.54 3.90 15.41
CA GLN A 147 4.65 4.85 15.19
C GLN A 147 4.79 5.24 13.72
N MET A 148 4.31 4.38 12.82
CA MET A 148 4.44 4.56 11.37
C MET A 148 3.78 5.85 10.87
N GLU A 149 2.60 6.18 11.39
CA GLU A 149 1.86 7.40 11.08
C GLU A 149 2.62 8.65 11.57
N ILE A 150 3.20 8.57 12.77
CA ILE A 150 3.99 9.66 13.35
C ILE A 150 5.25 9.92 12.52
N GLU A 151 5.96 8.88 12.14
CA GLU A 151 7.15 8.98 11.28
C GLU A 151 6.80 9.55 9.90
N ALA A 152 5.74 9.04 9.29
CA ALA A 152 5.24 9.52 8.01
C ALA A 152 4.84 10.99 8.07
N ALA A 153 4.09 11.40 9.11
CA ALA A 153 3.66 12.80 9.28
C ALA A 153 4.84 13.75 9.53
N ARG A 154 5.83 13.34 10.33
CA ARG A 154 7.05 14.14 10.57
C ARG A 154 7.82 14.35 9.29
N TRP A 155 8.02 13.29 8.52
CA TRP A 155 8.71 13.39 7.24
C TRP A 155 7.93 14.26 6.24
N ALA A 156 6.62 14.05 6.15
CA ALA A 156 5.77 14.78 5.22
C ALA A 156 5.76 16.28 5.47
N LYS A 157 5.83 16.72 6.73
CA LYS A 157 5.85 18.13 7.10
C LYS A 157 6.95 18.93 6.38
N ASP A 158 8.12 18.31 6.17
CA ASP A 158 9.28 18.98 5.61
C ASP A 158 9.52 18.65 4.12
N ASN A 159 8.83 17.63 3.59
CA ASN A 159 9.12 17.08 2.26
C ASN A 159 7.93 17.04 1.30
N VAL A 160 6.70 17.26 1.76
CA VAL A 160 5.49 17.18 0.93
C VAL A 160 4.97 18.57 0.65
N SER A 161 4.81 18.87 -0.64
CA SER A 161 4.25 20.12 -1.13
C SER A 161 2.74 20.03 -1.44
N LYS A 162 2.25 18.82 -1.63
CA LYS A 162 0.86 18.56 -2.01
C LYS A 162 -0.08 18.61 -0.79
N PRO A 163 -1.33 19.04 -0.97
CA PRO A 163 -2.35 18.93 0.07
C PRO A 163 -2.47 17.48 0.56
N MET A 164 -2.44 17.28 1.88
CA MET A 164 -2.56 15.98 2.51
C MET A 164 -3.57 16.00 3.64
N VAL A 165 -4.43 14.99 3.69
CA VAL A 165 -5.44 14.79 4.74
C VAL A 165 -5.21 13.43 5.38
N GLY A 166 -5.20 13.40 6.71
CA GLY A 166 -5.09 12.16 7.50
C GLY A 166 -6.38 11.86 8.28
N PHE A 167 -6.71 10.59 8.38
CA PHE A 167 -7.79 10.05 9.20
C PHE A 167 -7.27 8.88 10.05
#